data_af7562fd7df315e01c3a673fd3f48477
#
_entry.id   af7562fd7df315e01c3a673fd3f48477
#
_cell.length_a   1.000
_cell.length_b   1.000
_cell.length_c   1.000
_cell.angle_alpha   90.00
_cell.angle_beta   90.00
_cell.angle_gamma   90.00
#
_symmetry.space_group_name_H-M   'P 1'
#
loop_
_entity.id
_entity.type
_entity.pdbx_description
1 polymer ?
#
loop_
_entity_poly.entity_id
_entity_poly.type
_entity_poly.pdbx_seq_one_letter_code
_entity_poly.pdbx_strand_id
1 'polypeptide(L)'
;MLSCAVLIAACYREPVRNPPSGAPSSVPVPTAASKRNGAYAQNAYAQNAHAQNARLGRGINLGNALEAPVEGKWGVTLQEEYFQAIKDAGFNSIRVPIRWSAHADDVAPYTIDPAFFERIDWVVEQALSRELLVVINIHHYEEIMRDPEEHRERLLALWSQIGEHYKDQPNDLLFEILNEPNGAMRAPQWNSILADALAVIRQTNPERNVIIGASSWNKINTLSQLELPEDDRHIIATFHYYDPFQFTHQGAEWVSDSDPWLGTTWEGDVMQKRVVEADLDRAARWGEENDRPLYMGEFGAYSKADMQSRALWTAYVARQAEERGMSWAYWEFCSGFGAYDPAMGMWREELLEALIPAE
;
A
#
# COMPACT_ATOMS: atom_id res chain seq x y z
N MET A 1 69.82 -0.04 -27.80
CA MET A 1 70.25 -0.80 -28.99
C MET A 1 68.98 -1.02 -29.82
N LEU A 2 69.00 -0.36 -30.95
CA LEU A 2 68.60 -0.83 -32.29
C LEU A 2 67.15 -1.33 -32.44
N SER A 3 66.39 -1.01 -33.45
CA SER A 3 66.56 -0.20 -34.65
C SER A 3 65.23 -0.05 -35.34
N CYS A 4 65.05 1.09 -36.02
CA CYS A 4 64.02 1.44 -36.96
C CYS A 4 63.78 0.39 -38.06
N ALA A 5 62.54 0.33 -38.59
CA ALA A 5 62.32 0.24 -40.03
C ALA A 5 60.97 0.87 -40.43
N VAL A 6 61.08 1.92 -41.18
CA VAL A 6 60.04 2.62 -41.93
C VAL A 6 59.89 1.88 -43.26
N LEU A 7 58.66 1.65 -43.73
CA LEU A 7 58.37 1.33 -45.11
C LEU A 7 57.15 2.11 -45.59
N ILE A 8 57.43 3.01 -46.56
CA ILE A 8 56.51 3.78 -47.37
C ILE A 8 56.11 2.92 -48.58
N ALA A 9 54.80 2.90 -48.91
CA ALA A 9 54.34 2.55 -50.24
C ALA A 9 52.97 3.23 -50.52
N ALA A 10 53.00 4.23 -51.20
CA ALA A 10 52.51 4.54 -52.56
C ALA A 10 51.01 4.42 -52.77
N CYS A 11 50.46 5.60 -53.11
CA CYS A 11 49.11 5.89 -53.59
C CYS A 11 48.77 5.13 -54.87
N TYR A 12 47.59 4.57 -54.94
CA TYR A 12 46.82 4.35 -56.17
C TYR A 12 45.41 4.93 -55.97
N ARG A 13 45.07 5.94 -56.82
CA ARG A 13 43.71 6.47 -56.97
C ARG A 13 43.00 5.67 -58.05
N GLU A 14 41.86 5.07 -57.71
CA GLU A 14 40.87 4.63 -58.70
C GLU A 14 39.66 5.55 -58.69
N PRO A 15 38.93 5.65 -59.80
CA PRO A 15 37.97 6.72 -60.06
C PRO A 15 36.63 6.45 -59.40
N VAL A 16 36.06 7.53 -58.88
CA VAL A 16 34.70 7.59 -58.27
C VAL A 16 33.64 7.24 -59.33
N ARG A 17 32.89 6.17 -59.11
CA ARG A 17 31.62 5.90 -59.82
C ARG A 17 30.48 6.39 -58.93
N ASN A 18 29.68 7.30 -59.45
CA ASN A 18 28.42 7.70 -58.85
C ASN A 18 27.44 6.53 -58.85
N PRO A 19 26.72 6.27 -57.70
CA PRO A 19 25.61 5.33 -57.72
C PRO A 19 24.34 6.01 -58.30
N PRO A 20 23.44 5.24 -58.90
CA PRO A 20 22.22 5.72 -59.48
C PRO A 20 21.23 6.18 -58.39
N SER A 21 20.45 7.22 -58.71
CA SER A 21 19.35 7.73 -57.91
C SER A 21 18.33 6.62 -57.60
N GLY A 22 18.33 6.14 -56.34
CA GLY A 22 17.32 5.23 -55.81
C GLY A 22 16.15 6.00 -55.22
N ALA A 23 14.96 5.51 -55.46
CA ALA A 23 13.65 6.01 -55.00
C ALA A 23 13.57 6.24 -53.47
N PRO A 24 12.64 7.07 -52.99
CA PRO A 24 12.52 7.37 -51.55
C PRO A 24 12.15 6.10 -50.77
N SER A 25 12.96 5.78 -49.75
CA SER A 25 12.68 4.78 -48.76
C SER A 25 11.42 5.16 -48.01
N SER A 26 10.32 4.43 -48.25
CA SER A 26 9.11 4.51 -47.44
C SER A 26 9.40 3.96 -46.07
N VAL A 27 9.42 4.83 -45.06
CA VAL A 27 9.37 4.40 -43.63
C VAL A 27 8.06 3.66 -43.44
N PRO A 28 8.05 2.43 -42.91
CA PRO A 28 6.80 1.70 -42.68
C PRO A 28 5.95 2.46 -41.66
N VAL A 29 4.75 2.87 -42.03
CA VAL A 29 3.75 3.37 -41.13
C VAL A 29 3.33 2.20 -40.24
N PRO A 30 3.36 2.31 -38.90
CA PRO A 30 2.95 1.22 -38.02
C PRO A 30 1.51 0.82 -38.31
N THR A 31 1.28 -0.46 -38.59
CA THR A 31 -0.09 -1.01 -38.80
C THR A 31 -0.91 -0.90 -37.54
N ALA A 32 -2.25 -0.86 -37.68
CA ALA A 32 -3.17 -0.77 -36.53
C ALA A 32 -2.98 -1.91 -35.51
N ALA A 33 -2.46 -3.07 -35.94
CA ALA A 33 -2.10 -4.19 -35.05
C ALA A 33 -0.86 -3.87 -34.19
N SER A 34 0.16 -3.18 -34.73
CA SER A 34 1.35 -2.75 -33.97
C SER A 34 1.00 -1.69 -32.92
N LYS A 35 0.07 -0.78 -33.26
CA LYS A 35 -0.42 0.23 -32.28
C LYS A 35 -1.26 -0.40 -31.16
N ARG A 36 -2.05 -1.44 -31.46
CA ARG A 36 -2.79 -2.17 -30.43
C ARG A 36 -1.87 -2.95 -29.48
N ASN A 37 -0.86 -3.65 -30.00
CA ASN A 37 0.09 -4.37 -29.17
C ASN A 37 0.94 -3.42 -28.29
N GLY A 38 1.31 -2.25 -28.78
CA GLY A 38 1.98 -1.25 -27.97
C GLY A 38 1.10 -0.65 -26.86
N ALA A 39 -0.19 -0.44 -27.13
CA ALA A 39 -1.15 0.04 -26.15
C ALA A 39 -1.47 -1.03 -25.08
N TYR A 40 -1.58 -2.29 -25.48
CA TYR A 40 -1.75 -3.42 -24.54
C TYR A 40 -0.51 -3.62 -23.67
N ALA A 41 0.69 -3.53 -24.21
CA ALA A 41 1.94 -3.63 -23.45
C ALA A 41 2.11 -2.44 -22.49
N GLN A 42 1.78 -1.21 -22.89
CA GLN A 42 1.80 -0.05 -22.02
C GLN A 42 0.74 -0.13 -20.92
N ASN A 43 -0.47 -0.60 -21.21
CA ASN A 43 -1.52 -0.81 -20.20
C ASN A 43 -1.14 -1.94 -19.21
N ALA A 44 -0.56 -3.04 -19.68
CA ALA A 44 -0.07 -4.12 -18.80
C ALA A 44 1.08 -3.65 -17.90
N TYR A 45 1.96 -2.77 -18.40
CA TYR A 45 3.04 -2.17 -17.58
C TYR A 45 2.47 -1.20 -16.53
N ALA A 46 1.42 -0.47 -16.87
CA ALA A 46 0.76 0.48 -15.94
C ALA A 46 -0.11 -0.22 -14.87
N GLN A 47 -0.36 -1.52 -15.00
CA GLN A 47 -1.23 -2.29 -14.10
C GLN A 47 -0.46 -3.24 -13.18
N ASN A 48 0.85 -3.43 -13.35
CA ASN A 48 1.64 -4.27 -12.45
C ASN A 48 1.77 -3.64 -11.05
N ALA A 49 2.13 -4.46 -10.08
CA ALA A 49 2.20 -4.04 -8.68
C ALA A 49 3.14 -2.84 -8.45
N HIS A 50 4.29 -2.76 -9.13
CA HIS A 50 5.24 -1.64 -8.98
C HIS A 50 4.64 -0.30 -9.44
N ALA A 51 4.02 -0.29 -10.63
CA ALA A 51 3.38 0.92 -11.15
C ALA A 51 2.19 1.34 -10.28
N GLN A 52 1.39 0.38 -9.81
CA GLN A 52 0.25 0.67 -8.96
C GLN A 52 0.69 1.17 -7.57
N ASN A 53 1.75 0.59 -7.00
CA ASN A 53 2.34 1.05 -5.75
C ASN A 53 2.85 2.50 -5.85
N ALA A 54 3.51 2.84 -6.96
CA ALA A 54 3.93 4.23 -7.21
C ALA A 54 2.74 5.21 -7.26
N ARG A 55 1.57 4.76 -7.78
CA ARG A 55 0.33 5.57 -7.80
C ARG A 55 -0.34 5.66 -6.43
N LEU A 56 -0.24 4.64 -5.58
CA LEU A 56 -0.72 4.71 -4.18
C LEU A 56 -0.07 5.88 -3.44
N GLY A 57 1.22 6.12 -3.70
CA GLY A 57 1.95 7.30 -3.25
C GLY A 57 1.74 7.61 -1.76
N ARG A 58 1.22 8.79 -1.48
CA ARG A 58 0.90 9.30 -0.15
C ARG A 58 -0.56 9.03 0.17
N GLY A 59 -0.82 8.18 1.15
CA GLY A 59 -2.16 7.78 1.54
C GLY A 59 -2.53 8.14 2.96
N ILE A 60 -3.80 7.94 3.30
CA ILE A 60 -4.31 8.11 4.65
C ILE A 60 -5.35 7.04 4.97
N ASN A 61 -5.34 6.53 6.20
CA ASN A 61 -6.32 5.57 6.68
C ASN A 61 -7.60 6.27 7.14
N LEU A 62 -8.77 5.77 6.76
CA LEU A 62 -10.07 6.17 7.29
C LEU A 62 -10.43 5.30 8.51
N GLY A 63 -9.55 5.34 9.52
CA GLY A 63 -9.66 4.52 10.73
C GLY A 63 -10.76 4.96 11.69
N ASN A 64 -11.11 4.06 12.60
CA ASN A 64 -12.15 4.19 13.63
C ASN A 64 -13.58 4.36 13.07
N ALA A 65 -13.80 4.00 11.81
CA ALA A 65 -15.10 4.12 11.12
C ALA A 65 -15.72 2.73 10.83
N LEU A 66 -15.32 2.09 9.73
CA LEU A 66 -15.96 0.86 9.23
C LEU A 66 -15.33 -0.42 9.78
N GLU A 67 -14.21 -0.33 10.47
CA GLU A 67 -13.64 -1.42 11.26
C GLU A 67 -14.20 -1.48 12.69
N ALA A 68 -14.95 -0.48 13.11
CA ALA A 68 -15.77 -0.56 14.30
C ALA A 68 -16.89 -1.60 14.12
N PRO A 69 -17.40 -2.21 15.20
CA PRO A 69 -18.53 -3.16 15.11
C PRO A 69 -19.78 -2.59 14.42
N VAL A 70 -19.96 -1.29 14.56
CA VAL A 70 -20.97 -0.49 13.85
C VAL A 70 -20.33 0.89 13.61
N GLU A 71 -20.47 1.43 12.41
CA GLU A 71 -19.96 2.76 12.09
C GLU A 71 -20.46 3.83 13.09
N GLY A 72 -19.58 4.71 13.50
CA GLY A 72 -19.87 5.74 14.53
C GLY A 72 -19.67 5.28 15.98
N LYS A 73 -19.56 3.96 16.25
CA LYS A 73 -19.38 3.45 17.62
C LYS A 73 -18.07 3.91 18.26
N TRP A 74 -17.04 4.11 17.45
CA TRP A 74 -15.72 4.60 17.85
C TRP A 74 -15.53 6.08 17.55
N GLY A 75 -16.65 6.82 17.32
CA GLY A 75 -16.67 8.27 17.18
C GLY A 75 -16.52 8.78 15.76
N VAL A 76 -16.25 7.93 14.78
CA VAL A 76 -16.11 8.35 13.39
C VAL A 76 -17.23 7.77 12.52
N THR A 77 -17.92 8.68 11.81
CA THR A 77 -18.83 8.34 10.70
C THR A 77 -18.33 9.05 9.47
N LEU A 78 -18.09 8.32 8.39
CA LEU A 78 -17.53 8.88 7.17
C LEU A 78 -18.51 9.83 6.49
N GLN A 79 -18.03 11.04 6.16
CA GLN A 79 -18.78 12.11 5.53
C GLN A 79 -18.19 12.41 4.14
N GLU A 80 -19.02 12.91 3.22
CA GLU A 80 -18.59 13.21 1.85
C GLU A 80 -17.46 14.24 1.81
N GLU A 81 -17.53 15.27 2.66
CA GLU A 81 -16.52 16.33 2.75
C GLU A 81 -15.12 15.82 3.12
N TYR A 82 -15.01 14.66 3.79
CA TYR A 82 -13.72 14.09 4.17
C TYR A 82 -12.90 13.68 2.95
N PHE A 83 -13.55 13.08 1.95
CA PHE A 83 -12.89 12.67 0.71
C PHE A 83 -12.38 13.87 -0.08
N GLN A 84 -13.16 14.97 -0.11
CA GLN A 84 -12.73 16.21 -0.75
C GLN A 84 -11.56 16.84 0.01
N ALA A 85 -11.63 16.91 1.33
CA ALA A 85 -10.55 17.43 2.17
C ALA A 85 -9.24 16.65 1.97
N ILE A 86 -9.31 15.31 1.86
CA ILE A 86 -8.16 14.44 1.60
C ILE A 86 -7.57 14.72 0.22
N LYS A 87 -8.42 14.82 -0.81
CA LYS A 87 -7.97 15.13 -2.19
C LYS A 87 -7.32 16.50 -2.28
N ASP A 88 -7.97 17.53 -1.72
CA ASP A 88 -7.48 18.91 -1.75
C ASP A 88 -6.16 19.09 -0.99
N ALA A 89 -5.93 18.27 0.05
CA ALA A 89 -4.67 18.23 0.76
C ALA A 89 -3.52 17.60 -0.03
N GLY A 90 -3.79 16.92 -1.14
CA GLY A 90 -2.77 16.33 -2.03
C GLY A 90 -2.47 14.86 -1.79
N PHE A 91 -3.30 14.13 -1.06
CA PHE A 91 -3.18 12.67 -0.94
C PHE A 91 -3.53 11.97 -2.26
N ASN A 92 -2.89 10.84 -2.51
CA ASN A 92 -3.09 10.02 -3.70
C ASN A 92 -4.07 8.87 -3.45
N SER A 93 -4.15 8.38 -2.21
CA SER A 93 -4.92 7.18 -1.87
C SER A 93 -5.53 7.25 -0.47
N ILE A 94 -6.56 6.42 -0.29
CA ILE A 94 -7.12 6.11 1.03
C ILE A 94 -7.01 4.61 1.29
N ARG A 95 -6.76 4.23 2.53
CA ARG A 95 -6.96 2.86 3.02
C ARG A 95 -8.16 2.86 3.94
N VAL A 96 -9.09 1.95 3.64
CA VAL A 96 -10.38 1.84 4.34
C VAL A 96 -10.39 0.55 5.14
N PRO A 97 -10.13 0.60 6.46
CA PRO A 97 -10.30 -0.52 7.35
C PRO A 97 -11.76 -0.94 7.42
N ILE A 98 -12.07 -2.25 7.21
CA ILE A 98 -13.46 -2.72 7.15
C ILE A 98 -13.61 -4.03 7.94
N ARG A 99 -14.56 -4.04 8.89
CA ARG A 99 -14.86 -5.22 9.69
C ARG A 99 -15.97 -6.07 9.07
N TRP A 100 -15.71 -6.65 7.92
CA TRP A 100 -16.67 -7.53 7.20
C TRP A 100 -17.22 -8.64 8.10
N SER A 101 -16.39 -9.20 9.00
CA SER A 101 -16.81 -10.27 9.91
C SER A 101 -17.94 -9.86 10.87
N ALA A 102 -18.11 -8.58 11.17
CA ALA A 102 -19.22 -8.08 11.99
C ALA A 102 -20.51 -7.86 11.19
N HIS A 103 -20.44 -7.91 9.87
CA HIS A 103 -21.55 -7.65 8.96
C HIS A 103 -21.81 -8.81 8.00
N ALA A 104 -21.48 -10.04 8.42
CA ALA A 104 -21.75 -11.25 7.67
C ALA A 104 -22.27 -12.34 8.63
N ASP A 105 -23.08 -13.24 8.10
CA ASP A 105 -23.61 -14.38 8.85
C ASP A 105 -22.46 -15.20 9.48
N ASP A 106 -22.73 -15.78 10.68
CA ASP A 106 -21.78 -16.66 11.36
C ASP A 106 -21.81 -18.10 10.85
N VAL A 107 -22.78 -18.43 9.99
CA VAL A 107 -22.98 -19.77 9.41
C VAL A 107 -22.93 -19.72 7.89
N ALA A 108 -22.46 -20.80 7.28
CA ALA A 108 -22.40 -20.89 5.83
C ALA A 108 -23.77 -20.62 5.17
N PRO A 109 -23.83 -19.87 4.07
CA PRO A 109 -22.71 -19.43 3.23
C PRO A 109 -22.00 -18.14 3.68
N TYR A 110 -22.15 -17.69 4.93
CA TYR A 110 -21.51 -16.50 5.53
C TYR A 110 -21.86 -15.21 4.75
N THR A 111 -23.15 -15.04 4.46
CA THR A 111 -23.63 -13.94 3.61
C THR A 111 -23.33 -12.58 4.21
N ILE A 112 -22.64 -11.72 3.46
CA ILE A 112 -22.41 -10.33 3.85
C ILE A 112 -23.72 -9.56 3.70
N ASP A 113 -24.05 -8.72 4.69
CA ASP A 113 -25.23 -7.85 4.67
C ASP A 113 -25.21 -6.93 3.42
N PRO A 114 -26.21 -7.00 2.55
CA PRO A 114 -26.29 -6.14 1.37
C PRO A 114 -26.26 -4.64 1.70
N ALA A 115 -26.85 -4.22 2.83
CA ALA A 115 -26.83 -2.82 3.24
C ALA A 115 -25.41 -2.37 3.64
N PHE A 116 -24.58 -3.30 4.14
CA PHE A 116 -23.18 -3.00 4.40
C PHE A 116 -22.37 -2.86 3.11
N PHE A 117 -22.63 -3.71 2.09
CA PHE A 117 -22.06 -3.50 0.76
C PHE A 117 -22.41 -2.13 0.18
N GLU A 118 -23.70 -1.72 0.24
CA GLU A 118 -24.13 -0.40 -0.23
C GLU A 118 -23.34 0.74 0.47
N ARG A 119 -23.03 0.59 1.76
CA ARG A 119 -22.22 1.57 2.49
C ARG A 119 -20.78 1.61 2.00
N ILE A 120 -20.16 0.45 1.75
CA ILE A 120 -18.80 0.38 1.24
C ILE A 120 -18.73 0.89 -0.22
N ASP A 121 -19.73 0.56 -1.04
CA ASP A 121 -19.87 1.07 -2.42
C ASP A 121 -19.87 2.59 -2.45
N TRP A 122 -20.62 3.21 -1.54
CA TRP A 122 -20.62 4.67 -1.41
C TRP A 122 -19.22 5.21 -1.09
N VAL A 123 -18.48 4.58 -0.17
CA VAL A 123 -17.10 4.99 0.19
C VAL A 123 -16.17 4.87 -1.00
N VAL A 124 -16.24 3.74 -1.71
CA VAL A 124 -15.41 3.48 -2.91
C VAL A 124 -15.73 4.51 -4.00
N GLU A 125 -17.02 4.80 -4.24
CA GLU A 125 -17.46 5.79 -5.23
C GLU A 125 -16.98 7.21 -4.86
N GLN A 126 -17.11 7.62 -3.59
CA GLN A 126 -16.64 8.92 -3.13
C GLN A 126 -15.14 9.13 -3.39
N ALA A 127 -14.35 8.10 -3.19
CA ALA A 127 -12.91 8.17 -3.42
C ALA A 127 -12.55 8.13 -4.92
N LEU A 128 -13.06 7.13 -5.66
CA LEU A 128 -12.75 6.96 -7.08
C LEU A 128 -13.21 8.13 -7.93
N SER A 129 -14.37 8.73 -7.62
CA SER A 129 -14.87 9.94 -8.33
C SER A 129 -14.00 11.16 -8.13
N ARG A 130 -13.16 11.17 -7.10
CA ARG A 130 -12.14 12.20 -6.81
C ARG A 130 -10.72 11.80 -7.22
N GLU A 131 -10.59 10.74 -8.02
CA GLU A 131 -9.30 10.22 -8.46
C GLU A 131 -8.35 9.87 -7.28
N LEU A 132 -8.90 9.35 -6.19
CA LEU A 132 -8.15 8.72 -5.11
C LEU A 132 -8.12 7.21 -5.34
N LEU A 133 -6.96 6.57 -5.21
CA LEU A 133 -6.89 5.12 -5.16
C LEU A 133 -7.47 4.65 -3.82
N VAL A 134 -8.08 3.46 -3.85
CA VAL A 134 -8.75 2.89 -2.67
C VAL A 134 -8.16 1.54 -2.32
N VAL A 135 -7.78 1.35 -1.08
CA VAL A 135 -7.44 0.03 -0.52
C VAL A 135 -8.56 -0.36 0.43
N ILE A 136 -9.24 -1.49 0.17
CA ILE A 136 -10.18 -2.11 1.11
C ILE A 136 -9.59 -3.38 1.66
N ASN A 137 -9.83 -3.67 2.95
CA ASN A 137 -9.29 -4.86 3.61
C ASN A 137 -10.33 -5.55 4.49
N ILE A 138 -9.97 -6.74 5.00
CA ILE A 138 -10.64 -7.33 6.15
C ILE A 138 -9.88 -6.92 7.41
N HIS A 139 -10.54 -6.15 8.31
CA HIS A 139 -9.96 -5.59 9.52
C HIS A 139 -10.66 -6.12 10.76
N HIS A 140 -9.93 -6.23 11.88
CA HIS A 140 -10.48 -6.66 13.18
C HIS A 140 -11.29 -7.96 13.15
N TYR A 141 -10.81 -8.96 12.42
CA TYR A 141 -11.37 -10.30 12.45
C TYR A 141 -10.71 -11.11 13.59
N GLU A 142 -11.07 -10.80 14.83
CA GLU A 142 -10.44 -11.31 16.05
C GLU A 142 -10.55 -12.83 16.20
N GLU A 143 -11.65 -13.42 15.70
CA GLU A 143 -11.92 -14.85 15.79
C GLU A 143 -10.89 -15.64 15.01
N ILE A 144 -10.53 -15.22 13.79
CA ILE A 144 -9.52 -15.91 12.98
C ILE A 144 -8.11 -15.79 13.57
N MET A 145 -7.83 -14.71 14.33
CA MET A 145 -6.55 -14.57 15.03
C MET A 145 -6.41 -15.57 16.20
N ARG A 146 -7.52 -16.04 16.74
CA ARG A 146 -7.57 -17.03 17.83
C ARG A 146 -7.65 -18.46 17.34
N ASP A 147 -8.46 -18.72 16.31
CA ASP A 147 -8.60 -20.04 15.70
C ASP A 147 -8.61 -19.94 14.16
N PRO A 148 -7.42 -19.90 13.53
CA PRO A 148 -7.29 -19.72 12.10
C PRO A 148 -8.00 -20.80 11.26
N GLU A 149 -7.94 -22.06 11.71
CA GLU A 149 -8.49 -23.17 10.92
C GLU A 149 -10.02 -23.23 11.00
N GLU A 150 -10.62 -22.88 12.15
CA GLU A 150 -12.08 -22.81 12.29
C GLU A 150 -12.68 -21.70 11.41
N HIS A 151 -11.97 -20.56 11.28
CA HIS A 151 -12.45 -19.41 10.55
C HIS A 151 -11.94 -19.29 9.10
N ARG A 152 -11.13 -20.24 8.63
CA ARG A 152 -10.58 -20.27 7.27
C ARG A 152 -11.69 -20.25 6.20
N GLU A 153 -12.65 -21.16 6.31
CA GLU A 153 -13.76 -21.25 5.34
C GLU A 153 -14.54 -19.92 5.27
N ARG A 154 -14.79 -19.30 6.42
CA ARG A 154 -15.50 -18.01 6.48
C ARG A 154 -14.70 -16.91 5.82
N LEU A 155 -13.39 -16.80 6.06
CA LEU A 155 -12.53 -15.82 5.38
C LEU A 155 -12.57 -15.99 3.86
N LEU A 156 -12.48 -17.23 3.37
CA LEU A 156 -12.56 -17.53 1.93
C LEU A 156 -13.92 -17.16 1.34
N ALA A 157 -15.02 -17.43 2.06
CA ALA A 157 -16.37 -17.07 1.65
C ALA A 157 -16.58 -15.54 1.62
N LEU A 158 -16.01 -14.80 2.56
CA LEU A 158 -16.01 -13.33 2.53
C LEU A 158 -15.28 -12.82 1.29
N TRP A 159 -14.06 -13.30 1.01
CA TRP A 159 -13.31 -12.89 -0.17
C TRP A 159 -13.97 -13.30 -1.49
N SER A 160 -14.66 -14.44 -1.53
CA SER A 160 -15.45 -14.84 -2.70
C SER A 160 -16.55 -13.83 -3.02
N GLN A 161 -17.28 -13.36 -2.00
CA GLN A 161 -18.35 -12.37 -2.15
C GLN A 161 -17.78 -10.99 -2.48
N ILE A 162 -16.73 -10.52 -1.78
CA ILE A 162 -16.08 -9.24 -2.04
C ILE A 162 -15.48 -9.24 -3.45
N GLY A 163 -14.78 -10.30 -3.83
CA GLY A 163 -14.17 -10.42 -5.14
C GLY A 163 -15.18 -10.40 -6.28
N GLU A 164 -16.28 -11.12 -6.14
CA GLU A 164 -17.38 -11.12 -7.14
C GLU A 164 -18.06 -9.75 -7.22
N HIS A 165 -18.32 -9.10 -6.08
CA HIS A 165 -19.00 -7.81 -6.02
C HIS A 165 -18.18 -6.69 -6.71
N TYR A 166 -16.86 -6.69 -6.53
CA TYR A 166 -15.99 -5.63 -7.06
C TYR A 166 -15.21 -6.00 -8.33
N LYS A 167 -15.52 -7.13 -9.00
CA LYS A 167 -14.76 -7.60 -10.16
C LYS A 167 -14.71 -6.61 -11.33
N ASP A 168 -15.80 -5.83 -11.51
CA ASP A 168 -15.94 -4.87 -12.59
C ASP A 168 -15.46 -3.44 -12.21
N GLN A 169 -15.00 -3.24 -10.97
CA GLN A 169 -14.43 -1.98 -10.54
C GLN A 169 -13.03 -1.75 -11.16
N PRO A 170 -12.62 -0.50 -11.38
CA PRO A 170 -11.29 -0.19 -11.93
C PRO A 170 -10.17 -0.70 -11.02
N ASN A 171 -8.96 -0.84 -11.58
CA ASN A 171 -7.76 -1.27 -10.84
C ASN A 171 -7.26 -0.23 -9.82
N ASP A 172 -7.91 0.92 -9.73
CA ASP A 172 -7.70 1.94 -8.70
C ASP A 172 -8.32 1.54 -7.35
N LEU A 173 -9.17 0.50 -7.33
CA LEU A 173 -9.56 -0.24 -6.15
C LEU A 173 -8.61 -1.43 -5.96
N LEU A 174 -7.91 -1.49 -4.83
CA LEU A 174 -7.01 -2.57 -4.44
C LEU A 174 -7.61 -3.35 -3.26
N PHE A 175 -7.24 -4.61 -3.14
CA PHE A 175 -7.63 -5.46 -2.01
C PHE A 175 -6.45 -5.69 -1.09
N GLU A 176 -6.69 -5.75 0.23
CA GLU A 176 -5.73 -6.20 1.22
C GLU A 176 -6.34 -7.36 2.01
N ILE A 177 -5.72 -8.54 1.95
CA ILE A 177 -6.37 -9.80 2.36
C ILE A 177 -6.81 -9.77 3.82
N LEU A 178 -5.93 -9.36 4.74
CA LEU A 178 -6.21 -9.33 6.17
C LEU A 178 -5.27 -8.35 6.86
N ASN A 179 -5.83 -7.48 7.69
CA ASN A 179 -5.05 -6.60 8.55
C ASN A 179 -4.34 -7.40 9.64
N GLU A 180 -3.03 -7.19 9.77
CA GLU A 180 -2.21 -7.60 10.91
C GLU A 180 -2.43 -9.03 11.42
N PRO A 181 -2.22 -10.07 10.61
CA PRO A 181 -2.31 -11.44 11.08
C PRO A 181 -1.44 -11.65 12.33
N ASN A 182 -2.04 -12.14 13.43
CA ASN A 182 -1.37 -12.26 14.73
C ASN A 182 -1.90 -13.44 15.58
N GLY A 183 -1.50 -13.53 16.84
CA GLY A 183 -1.99 -14.53 17.77
C GLY A 183 -1.64 -15.95 17.35
N ALA A 184 -2.65 -16.78 17.09
CA ALA A 184 -2.48 -18.14 16.58
C ALA A 184 -2.19 -18.16 15.06
N MET A 185 -2.47 -17.06 14.34
CA MET A 185 -2.18 -16.87 12.92
C MET A 185 -0.66 -16.67 12.69
N ARG A 186 0.13 -17.70 13.00
CA ARG A 186 1.60 -17.67 12.78
C ARG A 186 1.94 -17.86 11.33
N ALA A 187 3.19 -17.59 10.94
CA ALA A 187 3.61 -17.63 9.55
C ALA A 187 3.19 -18.89 8.76
N PRO A 188 3.32 -20.14 9.26
CA PRO A 188 2.86 -21.31 8.51
C PRO A 188 1.35 -21.33 8.26
N GLN A 189 0.54 -20.99 9.27
CA GLN A 189 -0.92 -20.90 9.15
C GLN A 189 -1.29 -19.77 8.19
N TRP A 190 -0.69 -18.60 8.38
CA TRP A 190 -0.95 -17.43 7.54
C TRP A 190 -0.60 -17.70 6.07
N ASN A 191 0.59 -18.21 5.77
CA ASN A 191 1.00 -18.52 4.40
C ASN A 191 0.05 -19.51 3.71
N SER A 192 -0.44 -20.52 4.45
CA SER A 192 -1.42 -21.47 3.92
C SER A 192 -2.78 -20.80 3.64
N ILE A 193 -3.28 -19.98 4.56
CA ILE A 193 -4.59 -19.32 4.42
C ILE A 193 -4.53 -18.21 3.36
N LEU A 194 -3.45 -17.43 3.34
CA LEU A 194 -3.29 -16.37 2.33
C LEU A 194 -3.23 -16.95 0.91
N ALA A 195 -2.59 -18.10 0.71
CA ALA A 195 -2.53 -18.75 -0.60
C ALA A 195 -3.94 -19.13 -1.10
N ASP A 196 -4.78 -19.67 -0.22
CA ASP A 196 -6.17 -19.99 -0.56
C ASP A 196 -7.01 -18.71 -0.79
N ALA A 197 -6.87 -17.69 0.05
CA ALA A 197 -7.58 -16.43 -0.11
C ALA A 197 -7.22 -15.74 -1.43
N LEU A 198 -5.92 -15.70 -1.76
CA LEU A 198 -5.44 -15.19 -3.04
C LEU A 198 -6.01 -15.99 -4.22
N ALA A 199 -6.02 -17.33 -4.13
CA ALA A 199 -6.60 -18.18 -5.16
C ALA A 199 -8.11 -17.91 -5.38
N VAL A 200 -8.87 -17.66 -4.30
CA VAL A 200 -10.29 -17.26 -4.39
C VAL A 200 -10.42 -15.90 -5.08
N ILE A 201 -9.64 -14.89 -4.69
CA ILE A 201 -9.66 -13.56 -5.29
C ILE A 201 -9.34 -13.65 -6.79
N ARG A 202 -8.35 -14.45 -7.20
CA ARG A 202 -7.92 -14.61 -8.60
C ARG A 202 -8.97 -15.24 -9.51
N GLN A 203 -9.99 -15.93 -8.98
CA GLN A 203 -11.09 -16.49 -9.79
C GLN A 203 -11.89 -15.38 -10.49
N THR A 204 -12.08 -14.24 -9.86
CA THR A 204 -12.88 -13.12 -10.37
C THR A 204 -12.05 -11.87 -10.66
N ASN A 205 -10.87 -11.75 -10.05
CA ASN A 205 -9.98 -10.59 -10.14
C ASN A 205 -8.54 -11.00 -10.51
N PRO A 206 -8.30 -11.55 -11.71
CA PRO A 206 -6.99 -12.11 -12.07
C PRO A 206 -5.85 -11.10 -12.11
N GLU A 207 -6.14 -9.83 -12.39
CA GLU A 207 -5.14 -8.75 -12.53
C GLU A 207 -5.25 -7.65 -11.46
N ARG A 208 -6.17 -7.78 -10.50
CA ARG A 208 -6.30 -6.81 -9.42
C ARG A 208 -5.09 -6.87 -8.49
N ASN A 209 -4.51 -5.70 -8.19
CA ASN A 209 -3.43 -5.65 -7.23
C ASN A 209 -3.94 -5.98 -5.82
N VAL A 210 -3.26 -6.94 -5.17
CA VAL A 210 -3.58 -7.42 -3.83
C VAL A 210 -2.43 -7.08 -2.90
N ILE A 211 -2.75 -6.46 -1.78
CA ILE A 211 -1.81 -6.08 -0.73
C ILE A 211 -1.76 -7.21 0.31
N ILE A 212 -0.56 -7.64 0.66
CA ILE A 212 -0.36 -8.78 1.56
C ILE A 212 0.77 -8.46 2.54
N GLY A 213 0.46 -8.56 3.83
CA GLY A 213 1.44 -8.40 4.91
C GLY A 213 1.85 -9.74 5.53
N ALA A 214 2.90 -9.70 6.32
CA ALA A 214 3.39 -10.85 7.07
C ALA A 214 2.61 -11.03 8.38
N SER A 215 2.69 -12.22 8.98
CA SER A 215 2.20 -12.48 10.32
C SER A 215 2.89 -11.58 11.38
N SER A 216 2.40 -11.63 12.63
CA SER A 216 2.94 -10.82 13.74
C SER A 216 2.76 -9.32 13.55
N TRP A 217 1.52 -8.89 13.28
CA TRP A 217 1.12 -7.48 13.12
C TRP A 217 1.86 -6.75 11.99
N ASN A 218 2.06 -7.40 10.86
CA ASN A 218 2.75 -6.83 9.68
C ASN A 218 4.12 -6.20 10.00
N LYS A 219 4.86 -6.72 10.98
CA LYS A 219 6.17 -6.18 11.35
C LYS A 219 7.22 -6.45 10.30
N ILE A 220 8.10 -5.49 10.04
CA ILE A 220 9.21 -5.59 9.07
C ILE A 220 10.06 -6.83 9.28
N ASN A 221 10.37 -7.18 10.53
CA ASN A 221 11.22 -8.33 10.86
C ASN A 221 10.59 -9.70 10.53
N THR A 222 9.32 -9.74 10.19
CA THR A 222 8.60 -10.96 9.80
C THR A 222 8.36 -11.06 8.29
N LEU A 223 8.71 -10.06 7.50
CA LEU A 223 8.64 -10.12 6.03
C LEU A 223 9.38 -11.31 5.46
N SER A 224 10.52 -11.70 6.04
CA SER A 224 11.29 -12.87 5.62
C SER A 224 10.58 -14.22 5.81
N GLN A 225 9.43 -14.24 6.50
CA GLN A 225 8.61 -15.42 6.70
C GLN A 225 7.38 -15.46 5.78
N LEU A 226 7.18 -14.40 4.98
CA LEU A 226 6.08 -14.29 4.05
C LEU A 226 6.39 -15.08 2.76
N GLU A 227 5.50 -16.00 2.41
CA GLU A 227 5.61 -16.81 1.20
C GLU A 227 4.59 -16.31 0.16
N LEU A 228 5.09 -15.79 -0.95
CA LEU A 228 4.27 -15.25 -2.04
C LEU A 228 4.53 -16.02 -3.33
N PRO A 229 3.51 -16.26 -4.19
CA PRO A 229 3.71 -16.91 -5.47
C PRO A 229 4.59 -16.03 -6.37
N GLU A 230 5.67 -16.61 -6.91
CA GLU A 230 6.66 -15.91 -7.74
C GLU A 230 6.04 -15.33 -9.02
N ASP A 231 5.12 -16.06 -9.64
CA ASP A 231 4.53 -15.71 -10.95
C ASP A 231 3.42 -14.65 -10.85
N ASP A 232 2.84 -14.41 -9.68
CA ASP A 232 1.81 -13.39 -9.53
C ASP A 232 2.45 -11.99 -9.37
N ARG A 233 2.38 -11.20 -10.45
CA ARG A 233 2.99 -9.85 -10.53
C ARG A 233 2.05 -8.74 -10.05
N HIS A 234 0.87 -9.08 -9.53
CA HIS A 234 -0.12 -8.16 -9.00
C HIS A 234 -0.21 -8.22 -7.45
N ILE A 235 0.94 -8.39 -6.80
CA ILE A 235 1.06 -8.40 -5.34
C ILE A 235 1.96 -7.26 -4.89
N ILE A 236 1.46 -6.46 -3.95
CA ILE A 236 2.19 -5.44 -3.20
C ILE A 236 2.39 -5.97 -1.79
N ALA A 237 3.63 -6.00 -1.30
CA ALA A 237 3.84 -6.40 0.08
C ALA A 237 3.65 -5.20 1.03
N THR A 238 3.02 -5.45 2.20
CA THR A 238 2.81 -4.40 3.19
C THR A 238 3.48 -4.71 4.51
N PHE A 239 3.81 -3.64 5.23
CA PHE A 239 4.22 -3.68 6.63
C PHE A 239 3.64 -2.45 7.35
N HIS A 240 3.56 -2.54 8.69
CA HIS A 240 3.20 -1.43 9.56
C HIS A 240 4.41 -0.98 10.37
N TYR A 241 4.50 0.32 10.63
CA TYR A 241 5.66 0.90 11.32
C TYR A 241 5.24 1.85 12.44
N TYR A 242 5.48 1.43 13.68
CA TYR A 242 5.16 2.20 14.87
C TYR A 242 6.34 2.31 15.85
N ASP A 243 7.56 1.98 15.42
CA ASP A 243 8.73 2.08 16.31
C ASP A 243 9.27 3.52 16.39
N PRO A 244 9.66 3.97 17.59
CA PRO A 244 9.63 3.23 18.85
C PRO A 244 8.22 3.19 19.46
N PHE A 245 7.71 1.99 19.73
CA PHE A 245 6.31 1.75 20.14
C PHE A 245 5.92 2.52 21.41
N GLN A 246 6.85 2.70 22.35
CA GLN A 246 6.61 3.48 23.56
C GLN A 246 6.33 4.96 23.26
N PHE A 247 6.89 5.51 22.19
CA PHE A 247 6.58 6.86 21.75
C PHE A 247 5.22 6.91 21.04
N THR A 248 5.02 6.04 20.04
CA THR A 248 3.84 6.10 19.18
C THR A 248 2.54 5.69 19.88
N HIS A 249 2.61 4.86 20.95
CA HIS A 249 1.46 4.35 21.68
C HIS A 249 1.45 4.74 23.17
N GLN A 250 2.18 5.78 23.56
CA GLN A 250 2.19 6.26 24.94
C GLN A 250 0.78 6.58 25.43
N GLY A 251 0.39 5.99 26.56
CA GLY A 251 -0.90 6.19 27.20
C GLY A 251 -2.11 5.75 26.36
N ALA A 252 -1.93 4.92 25.33
CA ALA A 252 -3.02 4.39 24.53
C ALA A 252 -3.87 3.41 25.36
N GLU A 253 -5.18 3.64 25.44
CA GLU A 253 -6.09 2.94 26.35
C GLU A 253 -6.24 1.45 26.05
N TRP A 254 -5.96 1.04 24.80
CA TRP A 254 -6.00 -0.36 24.35
C TRP A 254 -4.66 -1.10 24.49
N VAL A 255 -3.60 -0.38 24.91
CA VAL A 255 -2.27 -0.96 25.13
C VAL A 255 -2.02 -1.09 26.64
N SER A 256 -1.88 -2.34 27.10
CA SER A 256 -1.57 -2.60 28.51
C SER A 256 -0.26 -1.94 28.91
N ASP A 257 -0.23 -1.35 30.11
CA ASP A 257 0.95 -0.73 30.68
C ASP A 257 1.59 0.40 29.83
N SER A 258 0.78 1.15 29.07
CA SER A 258 1.23 2.28 28.25
C SER A 258 1.36 3.60 29.02
N ASP A 259 0.70 3.77 30.16
CA ASP A 259 0.73 5.01 30.97
C ASP A 259 2.16 5.42 31.44
N PRO A 260 3.04 4.48 31.84
CA PRO A 260 4.43 4.83 32.16
C PRO A 260 5.26 5.41 31.00
N TRP A 261 4.77 5.29 29.78
CA TRP A 261 5.42 5.85 28.58
C TRP A 261 5.05 7.30 28.30
N LEU A 262 4.03 7.85 28.99
CA LEU A 262 3.61 9.25 28.82
C LEU A 262 4.76 10.21 29.00
N GLY A 263 4.90 11.14 28.05
CA GLY A 263 6.00 12.11 28.01
C GLY A 263 7.24 11.61 27.27
N THR A 264 7.20 10.43 26.64
CA THR A 264 8.24 10.01 25.69
C THR A 264 8.25 10.95 24.49
N THR A 265 9.43 11.52 24.17
CA THR A 265 9.61 12.43 23.02
C THR A 265 10.40 11.76 21.90
N TRP A 266 10.19 12.27 20.70
CA TRP A 266 11.04 11.97 19.55
C TRP A 266 11.65 13.26 19.01
N GLU A 267 12.96 13.43 19.22
CA GLU A 267 13.67 14.67 18.90
C GLU A 267 14.40 14.61 17.56
N GLY A 268 14.40 13.45 16.92
CA GLY A 268 15.09 13.24 15.65
C GLY A 268 16.61 13.27 15.78
N ASP A 269 17.13 12.82 16.93
CA ASP A 269 18.55 12.68 17.10
C ASP A 269 19.16 11.60 16.20
N VAL A 270 20.49 11.54 16.13
CA VAL A 270 21.22 10.63 15.24
C VAL A 270 20.86 9.17 15.50
N MET A 271 20.64 8.78 16.76
CA MET A 271 20.35 7.38 17.11
C MET A 271 18.90 7.01 16.75
N GLN A 272 17.95 7.91 17.05
CA GLN A 272 16.55 7.74 16.68
C GLN A 272 16.38 7.61 15.16
N LYS A 273 17.05 8.47 14.38
CA LYS A 273 17.04 8.42 12.92
C LYS A 273 17.63 7.13 12.37
N ARG A 274 18.79 6.71 12.90
CA ARG A 274 19.42 5.45 12.45
C ARG A 274 18.57 4.21 12.68
N VAL A 275 17.75 4.17 13.72
CA VAL A 275 16.82 3.05 13.93
C VAL A 275 15.80 2.99 12.81
N VAL A 276 15.14 4.12 12.50
CA VAL A 276 14.17 4.21 11.40
C VAL A 276 14.82 3.81 10.06
N GLU A 277 15.99 4.38 9.76
CA GLU A 277 16.74 4.07 8.53
C GLU A 277 17.04 2.57 8.42
N ALA A 278 17.57 1.96 9.49
CA ALA A 278 17.94 0.54 9.50
C ALA A 278 16.76 -0.39 9.32
N ASP A 279 15.59 -0.04 9.89
CA ASP A 279 14.37 -0.83 9.75
C ASP A 279 13.83 -0.72 8.33
N LEU A 280 13.71 0.48 7.77
CA LEU A 280 13.24 0.68 6.41
C LEU A 280 14.21 0.12 5.36
N ASP A 281 15.54 0.18 5.60
CA ASP A 281 16.53 -0.50 4.77
C ASP A 281 16.35 -2.03 4.76
N ARG A 282 15.94 -2.60 5.90
CA ARG A 282 15.63 -4.05 5.98
C ARG A 282 14.41 -4.38 5.13
N ALA A 283 13.35 -3.56 5.20
CA ALA A 283 12.18 -3.73 4.37
C ALA A 283 12.53 -3.59 2.88
N ALA A 284 13.26 -2.53 2.49
CA ALA A 284 13.68 -2.28 1.11
C ALA A 284 14.46 -3.44 0.52
N ARG A 285 15.47 -3.95 1.25
CA ARG A 285 16.25 -5.13 0.81
C ARG A 285 15.37 -6.35 0.58
N TRP A 286 14.41 -6.63 1.47
CA TRP A 286 13.48 -7.72 1.27
C TRP A 286 12.64 -7.52 0.01
N GLY A 287 12.15 -6.31 -0.23
CA GLY A 287 11.39 -5.95 -1.44
C GLY A 287 12.19 -6.16 -2.72
N GLU A 288 13.46 -5.74 -2.74
CA GLU A 288 14.39 -5.95 -3.85
C GLU A 288 14.68 -7.43 -4.09
N GLU A 289 15.01 -8.20 -3.04
CA GLU A 289 15.31 -9.64 -3.11
C GLU A 289 14.14 -10.47 -3.60
N ASN A 290 12.89 -10.05 -3.34
CA ASN A 290 11.68 -10.77 -3.72
C ASN A 290 10.98 -10.13 -4.93
N ASP A 291 11.52 -9.07 -5.52
CA ASP A 291 10.93 -8.28 -6.61
C ASP A 291 9.47 -7.92 -6.31
N ARG A 292 9.26 -7.31 -5.12
CA ARG A 292 7.95 -6.83 -4.64
C ARG A 292 8.01 -5.37 -4.24
N PRO A 293 7.07 -4.53 -4.73
CA PRO A 293 6.93 -3.18 -4.22
C PRO A 293 6.40 -3.22 -2.79
N LEU A 294 6.73 -2.18 -2.02
CA LEU A 294 6.41 -2.09 -0.60
C LEU A 294 5.44 -0.94 -0.33
N TYR A 295 4.44 -1.24 0.48
CA TYR A 295 3.47 -0.31 1.00
C TYR A 295 3.54 -0.29 2.53
N MET A 296 3.88 0.84 3.14
CA MET A 296 3.77 1.04 4.57
C MET A 296 2.30 1.37 4.89
N GLY A 297 1.49 0.33 5.14
CA GLY A 297 0.03 0.44 5.25
C GLY A 297 -0.44 1.24 6.44
N GLU A 298 0.36 1.28 7.51
CA GLU A 298 0.09 2.08 8.70
C GLU A 298 1.37 2.60 9.32
N PHE A 299 1.36 3.87 9.71
CA PHE A 299 2.33 4.51 10.61
C PHE A 299 1.68 5.76 11.21
N GLY A 300 2.04 6.09 12.45
CA GLY A 300 1.46 7.24 13.13
C GLY A 300 1.89 7.31 14.60
N ALA A 301 1.58 8.41 15.27
CA ALA A 301 1.80 8.56 16.70
C ALA A 301 0.53 9.08 17.39
N TYR A 302 0.15 8.42 18.49
CA TYR A 302 -1.07 8.69 19.23
C TYR A 302 -1.06 10.10 19.84
N SER A 303 -2.23 10.72 19.93
CA SER A 303 -2.41 12.12 20.34
C SER A 303 -1.96 12.47 21.76
N LYS A 304 -1.63 11.47 22.57
CA LYS A 304 -1.01 11.71 23.90
C LYS A 304 0.50 11.99 23.82
N ALA A 305 1.15 11.75 22.67
CA ALA A 305 2.46 12.30 22.38
C ALA A 305 2.35 13.79 22.04
N ASP A 306 3.38 14.58 22.38
CA ASP A 306 3.42 15.99 22.03
C ASP A 306 3.43 16.21 20.50
N MET A 307 2.80 17.29 20.04
CA MET A 307 2.62 17.55 18.62
C MET A 307 3.95 17.73 17.88
N GLN A 308 4.93 18.36 18.51
CA GLN A 308 6.24 18.58 17.88
C GLN A 308 6.94 17.25 17.58
N SER A 309 7.00 16.34 18.55
CA SER A 309 7.56 15.00 18.36
C SER A 309 6.76 14.19 17.33
N ARG A 310 5.41 14.28 17.35
CA ARG A 310 4.54 13.62 16.37
C ARG A 310 4.85 14.08 14.96
N ALA A 311 4.90 15.38 14.72
CA ALA A 311 5.18 15.96 13.40
C ALA A 311 6.59 15.61 12.91
N LEU A 312 7.61 15.74 13.77
CA LEU A 312 8.99 15.39 13.42
C LEU A 312 9.15 13.91 13.04
N TRP A 313 8.56 13.01 13.85
CA TRP A 313 8.61 11.57 13.58
C TRP A 313 7.88 11.21 12.31
N THR A 314 6.66 11.73 12.15
CA THR A 314 5.81 11.49 10.97
C THR A 314 6.50 11.94 9.69
N ALA A 315 7.05 13.17 9.67
CA ALA A 315 7.79 13.70 8.53
C ALA A 315 8.99 12.82 8.19
N TYR A 316 9.78 12.44 9.21
CA TYR A 316 10.98 11.65 8.99
C TYR A 316 10.67 10.27 8.43
N VAL A 317 9.74 9.53 9.05
CA VAL A 317 9.35 8.19 8.60
C VAL A 317 8.78 8.22 7.18
N ALA A 318 7.87 9.17 6.89
CA ALA A 318 7.29 9.29 5.56
C ALA A 318 8.35 9.57 4.48
N ARG A 319 9.27 10.50 4.73
CA ARG A 319 10.37 10.80 3.76
C ARG A 319 11.32 9.63 3.59
N GLN A 320 11.66 8.94 4.68
CA GLN A 320 12.52 7.76 4.61
C GLN A 320 11.88 6.60 3.83
N ALA A 321 10.56 6.44 3.91
CA ALA A 321 9.82 5.51 3.07
C ALA A 321 9.86 5.92 1.58
N GLU A 322 9.60 7.19 1.27
CA GLU A 322 9.63 7.74 -0.10
C GLU A 322 11.03 7.63 -0.75
N GLU A 323 12.11 7.90 -0.01
CA GLU A 323 13.49 7.75 -0.49
C GLU A 323 13.81 6.32 -0.94
N ARG A 324 13.09 5.33 -0.41
CA ARG A 324 13.20 3.90 -0.75
C ARG A 324 12.15 3.42 -1.75
N GLY A 325 11.40 4.34 -2.36
CA GLY A 325 10.36 4.02 -3.35
C GLY A 325 9.13 3.32 -2.77
N MET A 326 8.91 3.45 -1.46
CA MET A 326 7.73 2.89 -0.80
C MET A 326 6.58 3.88 -0.85
N SER A 327 5.36 3.39 -1.10
CA SER A 327 4.14 4.12 -0.81
C SER A 327 3.72 3.94 0.65
N TRP A 328 2.84 4.79 1.15
CA TRP A 328 2.43 4.73 2.54
C TRP A 328 1.01 5.25 2.77
N ALA A 329 0.39 4.86 3.92
CA ALA A 329 -0.83 5.46 4.45
C ALA A 329 -0.69 5.77 5.94
N TYR A 330 -0.87 7.05 6.28
CA TYR A 330 -0.82 7.51 7.66
C TYR A 330 -2.01 6.97 8.48
N TRP A 331 -1.75 6.49 9.67
CA TRP A 331 -2.77 6.13 10.65
C TRP A 331 -2.92 7.27 11.65
N GLU A 332 -3.99 8.10 11.64
CA GLU A 332 -5.14 7.97 10.77
C GLU A 332 -5.76 9.38 10.51
N PHE A 333 -6.90 9.44 9.83
CA PHE A 333 -7.48 10.70 9.38
C PHE A 333 -7.96 11.62 10.52
N CYS A 334 -8.92 11.17 11.39
CA CYS A 334 -9.62 12.12 12.25
C CYS A 334 -10.01 11.61 13.66
N SER A 335 -9.34 10.56 14.18
CA SER A 335 -9.57 10.02 15.51
C SER A 335 -8.33 10.17 16.42
N GLY A 336 -7.93 9.11 17.13
CA GLY A 336 -6.89 9.17 18.15
C GLY A 336 -5.49 9.53 17.67
N PHE A 337 -5.16 9.21 16.42
CA PHE A 337 -3.92 9.63 15.75
C PHE A 337 -4.13 10.81 14.79
N GLY A 338 -5.34 11.31 14.71
CA GLY A 338 -5.89 12.15 13.67
C GLY A 338 -5.00 13.28 13.16
N ALA A 339 -4.87 13.36 11.83
CA ALA A 339 -4.28 14.49 11.13
C ALA A 339 -5.30 15.60 10.83
N TYR A 340 -6.59 15.27 10.86
CA TYR A 340 -7.70 16.18 10.65
C TYR A 340 -8.54 16.32 11.92
N ASP A 341 -9.05 17.51 12.17
CA ASP A 341 -9.96 17.79 13.28
C ASP A 341 -11.40 17.92 12.75
N PRO A 342 -12.25 16.89 12.94
CA PRO A 342 -13.60 16.89 12.39
C PRO A 342 -14.52 17.92 13.06
N ALA A 343 -14.24 18.32 14.31
CA ALA A 343 -15.03 19.32 15.02
C ALA A 343 -14.76 20.73 14.50
N MET A 344 -13.52 20.99 14.06
CA MET A 344 -13.11 22.26 13.48
C MET A 344 -13.22 22.27 11.96
N GLY A 345 -13.37 21.12 11.31
CA GLY A 345 -13.40 21.00 9.87
C GLY A 345 -12.07 21.36 9.19
N MET A 346 -10.94 21.10 9.86
CA MET A 346 -9.62 21.52 9.36
C MET A 346 -8.51 20.54 9.71
N TRP A 347 -7.45 20.57 8.92
CA TRP A 347 -6.23 19.81 9.17
C TRP A 347 -5.48 20.38 10.39
N ARG A 348 -4.80 19.49 11.13
CA ARG A 348 -3.75 19.86 12.08
C ARG A 348 -2.52 20.21 11.25
N GLU A 349 -2.21 21.50 11.19
CA GLU A 349 -1.23 22.06 10.24
C GLU A 349 0.12 21.36 10.33
N GLU A 350 0.62 21.10 11.54
CA GLU A 350 1.92 20.45 11.76
C GLU A 350 1.96 19.02 11.19
N LEU A 351 0.87 18.27 11.31
CA LEU A 351 0.78 16.92 10.76
C LEU A 351 0.56 16.94 9.26
N LEU A 352 -0.27 17.85 8.75
CA LEU A 352 -0.45 17.99 7.30
C LEU A 352 0.89 18.35 6.62
N GLU A 353 1.63 19.30 7.15
CA GLU A 353 2.96 19.69 6.61
C GLU A 353 3.95 18.52 6.69
N ALA A 354 3.91 17.72 7.78
CA ALA A 354 4.73 16.53 7.92
C ALA A 354 4.42 15.46 6.85
N LEU A 355 3.14 15.28 6.51
CA LEU A 355 2.67 14.30 5.53
C LEU A 355 2.81 14.82 4.09
N ILE A 356 2.34 16.03 3.83
CA ILE A 356 2.26 16.67 2.51
C ILE A 356 2.98 18.04 2.60
N PRO A 357 4.32 18.07 2.61
CA PRO A 357 5.06 19.33 2.66
C PRO A 357 4.75 20.18 1.43
N ALA A 358 4.66 21.51 1.63
CA ALA A 358 4.62 22.45 0.53
C ALA A 358 5.87 22.33 -0.35
N GLU A 359 5.71 22.43 -1.68
CA GLU A 359 6.80 22.38 -2.64
C GLU A 359 7.75 23.60 -2.50
#